data_a977d7020bf91c5d9afb3304907186e6
#
_entry.id   a977d7020bf91c5d9afb3304907186e6
#
_cell.length_a   1.000
_cell.length_b   1.000
_cell.length_c   1.000
_cell.angle_alpha   90.00
_cell.angle_beta   90.00
_cell.angle_gamma   90.00
#
_symmetry.space_group_name_H-M   'P 1'
#
loop_
_entity.id
_entity.type
_entity.pdbx_description
1 polymer ?
#
loop_
_entity_poly.entity_id
_entity_poly.type
_entity_poly.pdbx_seq_one_letter_code
_entity_poly.pdbx_strand_id
1 'polypeptide(L)'
;MNSPSQNIDPAAPVLTDAEVASYRRPFFTITLLFFLWGFITVMNDVLIPYLKGAFELSYFEAGLVQFAFFGAFFLISLLYYFLSLFCGDPINRLGYKNGIVFALLICGAGCGLFFPAAEFRKYEFFLAALFLLATGVTLLQIAANPYAAILGRPETAASRLNLAQGVNSLGTTLAPIAGGLLLYKVFATGGEVTIDSIKVPYLIYASLFLILAAVVWRSHLPRFSSQVTTERGMGALKFPHLRFGMVAVFMYVGAEVAIGSYLVNFIQDKKIMGLPESTASLYLAYYWGGAMIGRLCGAISLG
;
A
#
# COMPACT_ATOMS: atom_id res chain seq x y z
N MET A 1 10.54 -7.48 42.88
CA MET A 1 9.97 -6.86 41.65
C MET A 1 9.24 -7.96 40.93
N ASN A 2 7.93 -8.08 41.17
CA ASN A 2 7.10 -9.11 40.55
C ASN A 2 6.71 -8.65 39.17
N SER A 3 7.14 -9.36 38.09
CA SER A 3 6.62 -9.22 36.76
C SER A 3 5.10 -9.49 36.79
N PRO A 4 4.25 -8.61 36.22
CA PRO A 4 2.86 -8.94 36.05
C PRO A 4 2.78 -10.12 35.08
N SER A 5 2.39 -11.29 35.59
CA SER A 5 1.97 -12.42 34.77
C SER A 5 0.92 -11.93 33.79
N GLN A 6 1.20 -12.03 32.48
CA GLN A 6 0.21 -11.85 31.44
C GLN A 6 -0.89 -12.89 31.73
N ASN A 7 -2.04 -12.42 32.25
CA ASN A 7 -3.28 -13.16 32.12
C ASN A 7 -3.63 -13.21 30.62
N ILE A 8 -3.09 -14.18 29.91
CA ILE A 8 -3.62 -14.65 28.67
C ILE A 8 -4.99 -15.21 29.02
N ASP A 9 -6.04 -14.57 28.54
CA ASP A 9 -7.41 -15.06 28.69
C ASP A 9 -7.46 -16.49 28.11
N PRO A 10 -7.66 -17.52 28.92
CA PRO A 10 -7.62 -18.91 28.45
C PRO A 10 -8.83 -19.29 27.57
N ALA A 11 -9.69 -18.34 27.24
CA ALA A 11 -10.95 -18.54 26.55
C ALA A 11 -10.94 -18.09 25.06
N ALA A 12 -9.79 -17.75 24.45
CA ALA A 12 -9.76 -17.61 22.99
C ALA A 12 -10.00 -19.00 22.37
N PRO A 13 -11.07 -19.22 21.59
CA PRO A 13 -11.34 -20.53 21.01
C PRO A 13 -10.16 -20.96 20.15
N VAL A 14 -9.55 -22.10 20.50
CA VAL A 14 -8.49 -22.72 19.72
C VAL A 14 -9.08 -23.12 18.37
N LEU A 15 -8.69 -22.43 17.29
CA LEU A 15 -9.15 -22.73 15.95
C LEU A 15 -8.79 -24.17 15.57
N THR A 16 -9.75 -24.92 15.12
CA THR A 16 -9.55 -26.25 14.57
C THR A 16 -8.80 -26.19 13.22
N ASP A 17 -8.12 -27.28 12.84
CA ASP A 17 -7.42 -27.34 11.54
C ASP A 17 -8.37 -27.14 10.35
N ALA A 18 -9.63 -27.58 10.48
CA ALA A 18 -10.67 -27.37 9.47
C ALA A 18 -11.05 -25.89 9.33
N GLU A 19 -11.15 -25.14 10.43
CA GLU A 19 -11.39 -23.69 10.42
C GLU A 19 -10.21 -22.95 9.82
N VAL A 20 -8.98 -23.29 10.18
CA VAL A 20 -7.76 -22.70 9.59
C VAL A 20 -7.70 -22.98 8.09
N ALA A 21 -8.06 -24.18 7.65
CA ALA A 21 -8.10 -24.53 6.23
C ALA A 21 -9.15 -23.71 5.47
N SER A 22 -10.27 -23.34 6.11
CA SER A 22 -11.31 -22.49 5.51
C SER A 22 -10.82 -21.07 5.21
N TYR A 23 -9.81 -20.56 5.94
CA TYR A 23 -9.24 -19.21 5.77
C TYR A 23 -8.23 -19.10 4.63
N ARG A 24 -7.78 -20.20 4.02
CA ARG A 24 -6.80 -20.17 2.92
C ARG A 24 -7.27 -19.37 1.71
N ARG A 25 -8.53 -19.58 1.27
CA ARG A 25 -9.09 -18.83 0.13
C ARG A 25 -9.29 -17.34 0.45
N PRO A 26 -9.90 -16.96 1.59
CA PRO A 26 -9.93 -15.58 2.03
C PRO A 26 -8.55 -14.92 2.08
N PHE A 27 -7.56 -15.58 2.66
CA PHE A 27 -6.19 -15.07 2.76
C PHE A 27 -5.55 -14.86 1.38
N PHE A 28 -5.71 -15.81 0.45
CA PHE A 28 -5.23 -15.64 -0.92
C PHE A 28 -5.88 -14.43 -1.62
N THR A 29 -7.19 -14.25 -1.46
CA THR A 29 -7.89 -13.07 -2.01
C THR A 29 -7.32 -11.77 -1.46
N ILE A 30 -7.06 -11.71 -0.15
CA ILE A 30 -6.47 -10.53 0.49
C ILE A 30 -5.04 -10.31 0.00
N THR A 31 -4.25 -11.37 -0.17
CA THR A 31 -2.87 -11.27 -0.66
C THR A 31 -2.78 -10.66 -2.06
N LEU A 32 -3.77 -10.93 -2.95
CA LEU A 32 -3.86 -10.25 -4.25
C LEU A 32 -4.06 -8.74 -4.12
N LEU A 33 -4.77 -8.27 -3.11
CA LEU A 33 -4.92 -6.83 -2.85
C LEU A 33 -3.59 -6.18 -2.46
N PHE A 34 -2.78 -6.89 -1.67
CA PHE A 34 -1.43 -6.44 -1.33
C PHE A 34 -0.54 -6.31 -2.57
N PHE A 35 -0.62 -7.25 -3.51
CA PHE A 35 0.09 -7.16 -4.78
C PHE A 35 -0.30 -5.91 -5.56
N LEU A 36 -1.60 -5.72 -5.81
CA LEU A 36 -2.08 -4.59 -6.61
C LEU A 36 -1.79 -3.26 -5.92
N TRP A 37 -1.94 -3.19 -4.59
CA TRP A 37 -1.55 -2.01 -3.83
C TRP A 37 -0.06 -1.70 -3.99
N GLY A 38 0.84 -2.67 -3.78
CA GLY A 38 2.28 -2.46 -3.98
C GLY A 38 2.60 -2.02 -5.41
N PHE A 39 1.99 -2.65 -6.39
CA PHE A 39 2.17 -2.32 -7.80
C PHE A 39 1.79 -0.86 -8.09
N ILE A 40 0.58 -0.44 -7.71
CA ILE A 40 0.10 0.91 -8.03
C ILE A 40 0.86 2.00 -7.26
N THR A 41 1.36 1.70 -6.04
CA THR A 41 2.16 2.64 -5.27
C THR A 41 3.44 3.04 -6.02
N VAL A 42 4.16 2.06 -6.58
CA VAL A 42 5.41 2.32 -7.31
C VAL A 42 5.14 2.84 -8.72
N MET A 43 3.97 2.56 -9.30
CA MET A 43 3.58 3.23 -10.56
C MET A 43 3.52 4.75 -10.43
N ASN A 44 3.29 5.29 -9.23
CA ASN A 44 3.41 6.71 -8.96
C ASN A 44 4.84 7.23 -9.19
N ASP A 45 5.87 6.47 -8.77
CA ASP A 45 7.27 6.85 -8.98
C ASP A 45 7.63 6.88 -10.47
N VAL A 46 7.10 5.94 -11.25
CA VAL A 46 7.27 5.90 -12.72
C VAL A 46 6.59 7.10 -13.39
N LEU A 47 5.52 7.61 -12.80
CA LEU A 47 4.75 8.74 -13.35
C LEU A 47 5.46 10.09 -13.15
N ILE A 48 6.26 10.27 -12.09
CA ILE A 48 6.88 11.56 -11.73
C ILE A 48 7.75 12.14 -12.85
N PRO A 49 8.79 11.44 -13.35
CA PRO A 49 9.65 11.99 -14.40
C PRO A 49 8.87 12.29 -15.68
N TYR A 50 7.84 11.50 -15.92
CA TYR A 50 6.96 11.69 -17.06
C TYR A 50 6.13 12.98 -16.95
N LEU A 51 5.42 13.22 -15.83
CA LEU A 51 4.67 14.45 -15.59
C LEU A 51 5.60 15.67 -15.59
N LYS A 52 6.82 15.51 -15.04
CA LYS A 52 7.82 16.57 -15.03
C LYS A 52 8.17 17.01 -16.46
N GLY A 53 8.40 16.08 -17.38
CA GLY A 53 8.67 16.40 -18.78
C GLY A 53 7.47 16.96 -19.52
N ALA A 54 6.28 16.36 -19.32
CA ALA A 54 5.07 16.72 -20.05
C ALA A 54 4.50 18.10 -19.68
N PHE A 55 4.73 18.56 -18.44
CA PHE A 55 4.27 19.86 -17.92
C PHE A 55 5.42 20.86 -17.66
N GLU A 56 6.66 20.51 -18.03
CA GLU A 56 7.85 21.33 -17.80
C GLU A 56 8.00 21.75 -16.33
N LEU A 57 7.69 20.81 -15.41
CA LEU A 57 7.64 21.09 -13.99
C LEU A 57 9.04 21.37 -13.40
N SER A 58 9.10 22.31 -12.48
CA SER A 58 10.26 22.46 -11.59
C SER A 58 10.44 21.23 -10.70
N TYR A 59 11.61 21.07 -10.07
CA TYR A 59 11.83 19.99 -9.10
C TYR A 59 10.88 20.04 -7.91
N PHE A 60 10.50 21.25 -7.48
CA PHE A 60 9.53 21.43 -6.40
C PHE A 60 8.14 20.93 -6.81
N GLU A 61 7.66 21.33 -7.98
CA GLU A 61 6.37 20.87 -8.50
C GLU A 61 6.34 19.36 -8.73
N ALA A 62 7.41 18.77 -9.29
CA ALA A 62 7.52 17.32 -9.41
C ALA A 62 7.47 16.62 -8.04
N GLY A 63 8.00 17.24 -6.99
CA GLY A 63 7.89 16.78 -5.61
C GLY A 63 6.47 16.80 -5.07
N LEU A 64 5.58 17.66 -5.58
CA LEU A 64 4.16 17.68 -5.18
C LEU A 64 3.43 16.40 -5.57
N VAL A 65 3.89 15.66 -6.56
CA VAL A 65 3.34 14.34 -6.91
C VAL A 65 3.52 13.36 -5.74
N GLN A 66 4.73 13.29 -5.19
CA GLN A 66 5.01 12.48 -3.99
C GLN A 66 4.24 13.01 -2.77
N PHE A 67 4.23 14.33 -2.61
CA PHE A 67 3.51 14.94 -1.51
C PHE A 67 1.99 14.69 -1.58
N ALA A 68 1.38 14.75 -2.76
CA ALA A 68 -0.04 14.44 -2.93
C ALA A 68 -0.34 12.98 -2.57
N PHE A 69 0.54 12.05 -2.96
CA PHE A 69 0.35 10.63 -2.69
C PHE A 69 0.60 10.29 -1.22
N PHE A 70 1.79 10.54 -0.70
CA PHE A 70 2.13 10.20 0.70
C PHE A 70 1.50 11.13 1.72
N GLY A 71 1.21 12.39 1.34
CA GLY A 71 0.43 13.31 2.15
C GLY A 71 -1.01 12.82 2.36
N ALA A 72 -1.61 12.20 1.35
CA ALA A 72 -2.91 11.56 1.53
C ALA A 72 -2.83 10.41 2.55
N PHE A 73 -1.77 9.58 2.54
CA PHE A 73 -1.59 8.53 3.57
C PHE A 73 -1.60 9.11 4.97
N PHE A 74 -0.86 10.19 5.19
CA PHE A 74 -0.81 10.85 6.49
C PHE A 74 -2.16 11.48 6.86
N LEU A 75 -2.72 12.31 5.99
CA LEU A 75 -3.95 13.06 6.28
C LEU A 75 -5.15 12.14 6.48
N ILE A 76 -5.32 11.12 5.64
CA ILE A 76 -6.44 10.18 5.74
C ILE A 76 -6.30 9.27 6.96
N SER A 77 -5.08 8.81 7.28
CA SER A 77 -4.83 8.03 8.50
C SER A 77 -5.12 8.86 9.75
N LEU A 78 -4.70 10.12 9.76
CA LEU A 78 -4.96 11.04 10.85
C LEU A 78 -6.47 11.33 11.00
N LEU A 79 -7.15 11.60 9.89
CA LEU A 79 -8.61 11.80 9.86
C LEU A 79 -9.34 10.54 10.35
N TYR A 80 -8.94 9.36 9.89
CA TYR A 80 -9.49 8.09 10.35
C TYR A 80 -9.30 7.89 11.85
N TYR A 81 -8.10 8.22 12.37
CA TYR A 81 -7.80 8.15 13.78
C TYR A 81 -8.73 9.06 14.61
N PHE A 82 -8.87 10.33 14.23
CA PHE A 82 -9.79 11.24 14.92
C PHE A 82 -11.25 10.79 14.82
N LEU A 83 -11.67 10.33 13.65
CA LEU A 83 -13.02 9.79 13.48
C LEU A 83 -13.26 8.59 14.40
N SER A 84 -12.28 7.71 14.51
CA SER A 84 -12.33 6.56 15.41
C SER A 84 -12.41 6.97 16.88
N LEU A 85 -11.70 8.04 17.30
CA LEU A 85 -11.76 8.55 18.67
C LEU A 85 -13.16 9.05 19.06
N PHE A 86 -13.81 9.80 18.17
CA PHE A 86 -15.08 10.46 18.49
C PHE A 86 -16.30 9.62 18.14
N CYS A 87 -16.26 8.92 17.03
CA CYS A 87 -17.40 8.17 16.49
C CYS A 87 -17.31 6.66 16.73
N GLY A 88 -16.15 6.15 17.20
CA GLY A 88 -15.83 4.72 17.23
C GLY A 88 -15.34 4.23 15.88
N ASP A 89 -14.61 3.11 15.87
CA ASP A 89 -13.93 2.59 14.69
C ASP A 89 -14.89 2.34 13.52
N PRO A 90 -14.74 3.05 12.39
CA PRO A 90 -15.59 2.89 11.21
C PRO A 90 -15.55 1.47 10.63
N ILE A 91 -14.38 0.80 10.66
CA ILE A 91 -14.24 -0.57 10.13
C ILE A 91 -14.99 -1.58 10.99
N ASN A 92 -15.02 -1.41 12.31
CA ASN A 92 -15.82 -2.27 13.18
C ASN A 92 -17.33 -2.15 12.89
N ARG A 93 -17.80 -0.98 12.43
CA ARG A 93 -19.21 -0.76 12.06
C ARG A 93 -19.55 -1.29 10.66
N LEU A 94 -18.68 -1.01 9.68
CA LEU A 94 -18.87 -1.42 8.30
C LEU A 94 -18.53 -2.91 8.08
N GLY A 95 -17.63 -3.46 8.90
CA GLY A 95 -16.96 -4.74 8.72
C GLY A 95 -15.81 -4.63 7.72
N TYR A 96 -14.77 -5.43 7.95
CA TYR A 96 -13.54 -5.44 7.12
C TYR A 96 -13.83 -5.61 5.62
N LYS A 97 -14.74 -6.53 5.26
CA LYS A 97 -15.11 -6.78 3.86
C LYS A 97 -15.63 -5.53 3.17
N ASN A 98 -16.60 -4.84 3.78
CA ASN A 98 -17.20 -3.64 3.19
C ASN A 98 -16.19 -2.48 3.18
N GLY A 99 -15.35 -2.36 4.21
CA GLY A 99 -14.25 -1.39 4.24
C GLY A 99 -13.26 -1.59 3.08
N ILE A 100 -12.87 -2.84 2.81
CA ILE A 100 -12.02 -3.20 1.67
C ILE A 100 -12.70 -2.88 0.34
N VAL A 101 -13.97 -3.25 0.16
CA VAL A 101 -14.71 -2.95 -1.08
C VAL A 101 -14.78 -1.44 -1.30
N PHE A 102 -15.11 -0.67 -0.26
CA PHE A 102 -15.17 0.79 -0.35
C PHE A 102 -13.81 1.41 -0.73
N ALA A 103 -12.73 0.92 -0.11
CA ALA A 103 -11.38 1.36 -0.43
C ALA A 103 -10.99 1.07 -1.89
N LEU A 104 -11.32 -0.13 -2.41
CA LEU A 104 -11.07 -0.52 -3.79
C LEU A 104 -11.88 0.33 -4.79
N LEU A 105 -13.13 0.69 -4.46
CA LEU A 105 -13.94 1.60 -5.30
C LEU A 105 -13.31 3.00 -5.37
N ILE A 106 -12.79 3.51 -4.26
CA ILE A 106 -12.06 4.80 -4.23
C ILE A 106 -10.77 4.70 -5.06
N CYS A 107 -10.00 3.60 -4.95
CA CYS A 107 -8.82 3.38 -5.79
C CYS A 107 -9.19 3.39 -7.28
N GLY A 108 -10.25 2.66 -7.63
CA GLY A 108 -10.76 2.62 -9.01
C GLY A 108 -11.18 4.01 -9.52
N ALA A 109 -11.89 4.79 -8.70
CA ALA A 109 -12.26 6.16 -9.03
C ALA A 109 -11.01 7.06 -9.19
N GLY A 110 -10.04 6.96 -8.27
CA GLY A 110 -8.77 7.68 -8.36
C GLY A 110 -8.02 7.38 -9.66
N CYS A 111 -7.87 6.10 -10.03
CA CYS A 111 -7.29 5.71 -11.32
C CYS A 111 -8.13 6.21 -12.51
N GLY A 112 -9.46 6.17 -12.43
CA GLY A 112 -10.36 6.65 -13.47
C GLY A 112 -10.23 8.15 -13.73
N LEU A 113 -9.92 8.95 -12.70
CA LEU A 113 -9.72 10.39 -12.83
C LEU A 113 -8.46 10.78 -13.63
N PHE A 114 -7.53 9.85 -13.86
CA PHE A 114 -6.40 10.11 -14.76
C PHE A 114 -6.83 10.33 -16.20
N PHE A 115 -7.95 9.74 -16.64
CA PHE A 115 -8.47 9.96 -17.98
C PHE A 115 -8.90 11.42 -18.19
N PRO A 116 -9.82 12.02 -17.41
CA PRO A 116 -10.14 13.44 -17.56
C PRO A 116 -8.96 14.35 -17.23
N ALA A 117 -8.05 13.97 -16.31
CA ALA A 117 -6.84 14.74 -16.02
C ALA A 117 -5.95 14.88 -17.27
N ALA A 118 -5.79 13.79 -18.02
CA ALA A 118 -5.05 13.79 -19.28
C ALA A 118 -5.78 14.56 -20.40
N GLU A 119 -7.13 14.47 -20.44
CA GLU A 119 -7.94 15.22 -21.42
C GLU A 119 -7.84 16.73 -21.23
N PHE A 120 -8.00 17.19 -19.99
CA PHE A 120 -7.91 18.61 -19.65
C PHE A 120 -6.47 19.15 -19.65
N ARG A 121 -5.47 18.27 -19.65
CA ARG A 121 -4.04 18.62 -19.61
C ARG A 121 -3.68 19.60 -18.49
N LYS A 122 -4.26 19.39 -17.30
CA LYS A 122 -4.01 20.22 -16.10
C LYS A 122 -3.32 19.41 -15.04
N TYR A 123 -2.17 19.87 -14.59
CA TYR A 123 -1.36 19.20 -13.60
C TYR A 123 -2.10 18.96 -12.27
N GLU A 124 -2.90 19.95 -11.83
CA GLU A 124 -3.67 19.90 -10.59
C GLU A 124 -4.68 18.73 -10.57
N PHE A 125 -5.23 18.36 -11.74
CA PHE A 125 -6.12 17.22 -11.84
C PHE A 125 -5.39 15.88 -11.63
N PHE A 126 -4.13 15.80 -12.07
CA PHE A 126 -3.29 14.64 -11.76
C PHE A 126 -3.00 14.53 -10.27
N LEU A 127 -2.70 15.65 -9.60
CA LEU A 127 -2.51 15.67 -8.15
C LEU A 127 -3.78 15.25 -7.40
N ALA A 128 -4.94 15.73 -7.82
CA ALA A 128 -6.22 15.34 -7.24
C ALA A 128 -6.54 13.84 -7.46
N ALA A 129 -6.26 13.32 -8.65
CA ALA A 129 -6.42 11.90 -8.97
C ALA A 129 -5.50 11.02 -8.10
N LEU A 130 -4.24 11.43 -7.93
CA LEU A 130 -3.26 10.76 -7.07
C LEU A 130 -3.68 10.81 -5.60
N PHE A 131 -4.14 11.95 -5.12
CA PHE A 131 -4.63 12.10 -3.75
C PHE A 131 -5.83 11.18 -3.49
N LEU A 132 -6.78 11.09 -4.42
CA LEU A 132 -7.93 10.20 -4.30
C LEU A 132 -7.51 8.72 -4.35
N LEU A 133 -6.61 8.35 -5.26
CA LEU A 133 -6.05 7.00 -5.35
C LEU A 133 -5.38 6.62 -4.02
N ALA A 134 -4.51 7.48 -3.50
CA ALA A 134 -3.80 7.26 -2.23
C ALA A 134 -4.75 7.21 -1.03
N THR A 135 -5.86 7.97 -1.06
CA THR A 135 -6.95 7.86 -0.07
C THR A 135 -7.52 6.44 -0.06
N GLY A 136 -7.82 5.89 -1.23
CA GLY A 136 -8.31 4.51 -1.36
C GLY A 136 -7.28 3.49 -0.85
N VAL A 137 -6.01 3.65 -1.22
CA VAL A 137 -4.91 2.77 -0.76
C VAL A 137 -4.75 2.85 0.76
N THR A 138 -4.86 4.03 1.36
CA THR A 138 -4.79 4.20 2.82
C THR A 138 -5.90 3.42 3.53
N LEU A 139 -7.15 3.59 3.09
CA LEU A 139 -8.28 2.87 3.65
C LEU A 139 -8.16 1.36 3.44
N LEU A 140 -7.61 0.94 2.29
CA LEU A 140 -7.32 -0.46 2.02
C LEU A 140 -6.31 -1.02 3.03
N GLN A 141 -5.23 -0.29 3.32
CA GLN A 141 -4.23 -0.69 4.30
C GLN A 141 -4.82 -0.81 5.71
N ILE A 142 -5.61 0.18 6.14
CA ILE A 142 -6.27 0.20 7.46
C ILE A 142 -7.18 -1.02 7.62
N ALA A 143 -7.84 -1.48 6.56
CA ALA A 143 -8.71 -2.64 6.60
C ALA A 143 -7.97 -3.97 6.36
N ALA A 144 -7.11 -4.05 5.35
CA ALA A 144 -6.53 -5.31 4.88
C ALA A 144 -5.39 -5.83 5.79
N ASN A 145 -4.57 -4.94 6.40
CA ASN A 145 -3.49 -5.38 7.28
C ASN A 145 -4.01 -6.14 8.52
N PRO A 146 -4.93 -5.58 9.34
CA PRO A 146 -5.49 -6.32 10.46
C PRO A 146 -6.26 -7.56 9.99
N TYR A 147 -6.98 -7.45 8.87
CA TYR A 147 -7.74 -8.58 8.36
C TYR A 147 -6.84 -9.76 7.96
N ALA A 148 -5.71 -9.52 7.29
CA ALA A 148 -4.73 -10.56 6.99
C ALA A 148 -4.18 -11.22 8.27
N ALA A 149 -3.94 -10.44 9.32
CA ALA A 149 -3.44 -10.94 10.60
C ALA A 149 -4.44 -11.86 11.33
N ILE A 150 -5.75 -11.58 11.24
CA ILE A 150 -6.78 -12.37 11.93
C ILE A 150 -7.29 -13.59 11.13
N LEU A 151 -6.87 -13.77 9.87
CA LEU A 151 -7.23 -14.92 9.04
C LEU A 151 -6.40 -16.16 9.37
N GLY A 152 -6.50 -16.65 10.59
CA GLY A 152 -5.83 -17.85 11.07
C GLY A 152 -5.45 -17.79 12.54
N ARG A 153 -4.57 -18.69 12.99
CA ARG A 153 -4.14 -18.76 14.39
C ARG A 153 -3.38 -17.49 14.80
N PRO A 154 -3.59 -16.98 16.01
CA PRO A 154 -2.90 -15.77 16.49
C PRO A 154 -1.37 -15.89 16.47
N GLU A 155 -0.83 -17.08 16.78
CA GLU A 155 0.62 -17.34 16.84
C GLU A 155 1.32 -17.09 15.52
N THR A 156 0.63 -17.36 14.39
CA THR A 156 1.16 -17.19 13.03
C THR A 156 0.71 -15.88 12.36
N ALA A 157 0.15 -14.92 13.12
CA ALA A 157 -0.34 -13.66 12.56
C ALA A 157 0.79 -12.83 11.91
N ALA A 158 1.97 -12.78 12.55
CA ALA A 158 3.14 -12.11 12.03
C ALA A 158 3.64 -12.73 10.72
N SER A 159 3.67 -14.07 10.63
CA SER A 159 4.03 -14.81 9.41
C SER A 159 3.08 -14.47 8.25
N ARG A 160 1.77 -14.52 8.48
CA ARG A 160 0.77 -14.17 7.47
C ARG A 160 0.93 -12.74 6.97
N LEU A 161 1.14 -11.79 7.87
CA LEU A 161 1.33 -10.40 7.50
C LEU A 161 2.62 -10.22 6.68
N ASN A 162 3.72 -10.86 7.09
CA ASN A 162 4.98 -10.83 6.33
C ASN A 162 4.83 -11.47 4.95
N LEU A 163 4.09 -12.58 4.83
CA LEU A 163 3.80 -13.19 3.53
C LEU A 163 3.01 -12.24 2.62
N ALA A 164 1.95 -11.61 3.14
CA ALA A 164 1.16 -10.63 2.39
C ALA A 164 2.02 -9.44 1.96
N GLN A 165 2.89 -8.92 2.84
CA GLN A 165 3.83 -7.85 2.54
C GLN A 165 4.93 -8.30 1.56
N GLY A 166 5.34 -9.56 1.57
CA GLY A 166 6.24 -10.13 0.57
C GLY A 166 5.62 -10.10 -0.83
N VAL A 167 4.34 -10.46 -0.94
CA VAL A 167 3.58 -10.36 -2.21
C VAL A 167 3.34 -8.90 -2.62
N ASN A 168 3.14 -7.98 -1.67
CA ASN A 168 3.16 -6.54 -1.93
C ASN A 168 4.49 -6.12 -2.57
N SER A 169 5.61 -6.57 -2.00
CA SER A 169 6.95 -6.27 -2.53
C SER A 169 7.21 -6.86 -3.91
N LEU A 170 6.61 -7.99 -4.25
CA LEU A 170 6.61 -8.49 -5.62
C LEU A 170 5.91 -7.51 -6.57
N GLY A 171 4.78 -6.95 -6.14
CA GLY A 171 4.09 -5.89 -6.88
C GLY A 171 4.98 -4.66 -7.10
N THR A 172 5.64 -4.16 -6.04
CA THR A 172 6.56 -3.01 -6.13
C THR A 172 7.76 -3.29 -7.05
N THR A 173 8.26 -4.53 -7.07
CA THR A 173 9.39 -4.93 -7.92
C THR A 173 8.99 -5.02 -9.40
N LEU A 174 7.79 -5.52 -9.70
CA LEU A 174 7.30 -5.67 -11.07
C LEU A 174 6.77 -4.36 -11.67
N ALA A 175 6.33 -3.42 -10.85
CA ALA A 175 5.72 -2.18 -11.31
C ALA A 175 6.62 -1.34 -12.24
N PRO A 176 7.91 -1.08 -11.96
CA PRO A 176 8.77 -0.32 -12.86
C PRO A 176 8.97 -1.02 -14.21
N ILE A 177 9.07 -2.36 -14.20
CA ILE A 177 9.24 -3.17 -15.41
C ILE A 177 7.97 -3.08 -16.27
N ALA A 178 6.81 -3.34 -15.68
CA ALA A 178 5.53 -3.27 -16.37
C ALA A 178 5.21 -1.83 -16.80
N GLY A 179 5.46 -0.83 -15.93
CA GLY A 179 5.25 0.58 -16.23
C GLY A 179 6.12 1.06 -17.39
N GLY A 180 7.41 0.71 -17.37
CA GLY A 180 8.32 1.00 -18.46
C GLY A 180 7.87 0.37 -19.79
N LEU A 181 7.47 -0.90 -19.77
CA LEU A 181 6.98 -1.59 -20.97
C LEU A 181 5.67 -0.98 -21.47
N LEU A 182 4.70 -0.75 -20.58
CA LEU A 182 3.40 -0.23 -20.98
C LEU A 182 3.49 1.21 -21.47
N LEU A 183 4.13 2.11 -20.72
CA LEU A 183 4.19 3.52 -21.07
C LEU A 183 5.10 3.79 -22.27
N TYR A 184 6.29 3.17 -22.32
CA TYR A 184 7.30 3.50 -23.32
C TYR A 184 7.27 2.63 -24.58
N LYS A 185 6.72 1.41 -24.53
CA LYS A 185 6.70 0.52 -25.70
C LYS A 185 5.31 0.26 -26.26
N VAL A 186 4.28 0.18 -25.42
CA VAL A 186 2.92 -0.20 -25.86
C VAL A 186 2.07 1.03 -26.14
N PHE A 187 2.10 2.02 -25.28
CA PHE A 187 1.21 3.19 -25.35
C PHE A 187 1.92 4.48 -25.81
N ALA A 188 3.22 4.43 -26.09
CA ALA A 188 3.92 5.54 -26.73
C ALA A 188 3.40 5.75 -28.16
N THR A 189 3.06 6.99 -28.52
CA THR A 189 2.60 7.34 -29.85
C THR A 189 3.78 7.92 -30.65
N GLY A 190 4.16 7.26 -31.73
CA GLY A 190 5.30 7.72 -32.57
C GLY A 190 6.67 7.60 -31.89
N GLY A 191 6.80 6.77 -30.82
CA GLY A 191 8.04 6.62 -30.06
C GLY A 191 8.22 7.63 -28.93
N GLU A 192 7.31 8.59 -28.80
CA GLU A 192 7.27 9.56 -27.71
C GLU A 192 6.13 9.25 -26.73
N VAL A 193 6.42 9.37 -25.44
CA VAL A 193 5.41 9.23 -24.40
C VAL A 193 4.69 10.57 -24.25
N THR A 194 3.41 10.60 -24.58
CA THR A 194 2.55 11.78 -24.49
C THR A 194 1.58 11.69 -23.32
N ILE A 195 1.02 12.80 -22.85
CA ILE A 195 0.02 12.80 -21.75
C ILE A 195 -1.11 11.78 -22.02
N ASP A 196 -1.47 11.57 -23.29
CA ASP A 196 -2.48 10.60 -23.69
C ASP A 196 -2.07 9.14 -23.44
N SER A 197 -0.78 8.85 -23.38
CA SER A 197 -0.24 7.51 -23.10
C SER A 197 -0.59 7.00 -21.70
N ILE A 198 -0.95 7.90 -20.76
CA ILE A 198 -1.36 7.54 -19.40
C ILE A 198 -2.81 7.02 -19.36
N LYS A 199 -3.68 7.47 -20.26
CA LYS A 199 -5.12 7.20 -20.23
C LYS A 199 -5.43 5.71 -20.15
N VAL A 200 -4.88 4.93 -21.05
CA VAL A 200 -5.19 3.49 -21.16
C VAL A 200 -4.64 2.68 -19.99
N PRO A 201 -3.37 2.81 -19.57
CA PRO A 201 -2.85 2.11 -18.40
C PRO A 201 -3.67 2.38 -17.13
N TYR A 202 -4.03 3.63 -16.86
CA TYR A 202 -4.79 3.96 -15.66
C TYR A 202 -6.25 3.51 -15.72
N LEU A 203 -6.86 3.44 -16.90
CA LEU A 203 -8.17 2.78 -17.09
C LEU A 203 -8.09 1.27 -16.85
N ILE A 204 -7.00 0.62 -17.25
CA ILE A 204 -6.75 -0.79 -16.94
C ILE A 204 -6.64 -0.97 -15.41
N TYR A 205 -5.87 -0.13 -14.72
CA TYR A 205 -5.76 -0.19 -13.25
C TYR A 205 -7.10 0.09 -12.57
N ALA A 206 -7.87 1.08 -13.04
CA ALA A 206 -9.22 1.34 -12.55
C ALA A 206 -10.11 0.09 -12.69
N SER A 207 -10.09 -0.54 -13.86
CA SER A 207 -10.85 -1.77 -14.13
C SER A 207 -10.42 -2.91 -13.22
N LEU A 208 -9.12 -3.09 -12.97
CA LEU A 208 -8.61 -4.10 -12.05
C LEU A 208 -9.09 -3.87 -10.61
N PHE A 209 -9.07 -2.63 -10.12
CA PHE A 209 -9.60 -2.29 -8.81
C PHE A 209 -11.09 -2.58 -8.71
N LEU A 210 -11.88 -2.23 -9.73
CA LEU A 210 -13.33 -2.50 -9.76
C LEU A 210 -13.63 -4.00 -9.84
N ILE A 211 -12.87 -4.77 -10.64
CA ILE A 211 -13.00 -6.24 -10.70
C ILE A 211 -12.68 -6.85 -9.33
N LEU A 212 -11.60 -6.41 -8.68
CA LEU A 212 -11.25 -6.89 -7.34
C LEU A 212 -12.30 -6.49 -6.30
N ALA A 213 -12.87 -5.28 -6.40
CA ALA A 213 -13.99 -4.88 -5.54
C ALA A 213 -15.18 -5.82 -5.71
N ALA A 214 -15.53 -6.17 -6.95
CA ALA A 214 -16.61 -7.12 -7.26
C ALA A 214 -16.29 -8.54 -6.76
N VAL A 215 -15.04 -9.00 -6.92
CA VAL A 215 -14.57 -10.30 -6.40
C VAL A 215 -14.67 -10.34 -4.88
N VAL A 216 -14.16 -9.32 -4.18
CA VAL A 216 -14.25 -9.24 -2.72
C VAL A 216 -15.71 -9.15 -2.27
N TRP A 217 -16.52 -8.35 -2.94
CA TRP A 217 -17.94 -8.22 -2.62
C TRP A 217 -18.71 -9.55 -2.76
N ARG A 218 -18.38 -10.36 -3.77
CA ARG A 218 -18.98 -11.68 -3.98
C ARG A 218 -18.36 -12.79 -3.13
N SER A 219 -17.15 -12.60 -2.64
CA SER A 219 -16.45 -13.61 -1.85
C SER A 219 -17.09 -13.80 -0.48
N HIS A 220 -17.04 -15.03 0.04
CA HIS A 220 -17.46 -15.37 1.40
C HIS A 220 -16.29 -15.12 2.37
N LEU A 221 -15.98 -13.83 2.59
CA LEU A 221 -14.98 -13.46 3.58
C LEU A 221 -15.57 -13.58 4.99
N PRO A 222 -14.88 -14.23 5.93
CA PRO A 222 -15.30 -14.34 7.32
C PRO A 222 -15.59 -12.96 7.94
N ARG A 223 -16.69 -12.87 8.66
CA ARG A 223 -17.01 -11.67 9.42
C ARG A 223 -16.48 -11.85 10.84
N PHE A 224 -15.50 -11.06 11.18
CA PHE A 224 -15.05 -10.95 12.55
C PHE A 224 -15.79 -9.79 13.19
N SER A 225 -16.77 -10.09 14.05
CA SER A 225 -17.36 -9.10 14.93
C SER A 225 -16.56 -9.11 16.22
N SER A 226 -15.78 -8.07 16.45
CA SER A 226 -15.27 -7.87 17.80
C SER A 226 -16.47 -7.52 18.68
N GLN A 227 -16.89 -8.45 19.54
CA GLN A 227 -17.83 -8.15 20.64
C GLN A 227 -17.17 -7.26 21.72
N VAL A 228 -15.88 -6.98 21.56
CA VAL A 228 -15.17 -6.06 22.43
C VAL A 228 -15.69 -4.66 22.15
N THR A 229 -16.42 -4.13 23.12
CA THR A 229 -16.74 -2.70 23.15
C THR A 229 -15.43 -1.93 23.08
N THR A 230 -15.10 -1.43 21.89
CA THR A 230 -13.89 -0.63 21.70
C THR A 230 -14.02 0.59 22.60
N GLU A 231 -13.22 0.66 23.65
CA GLU A 231 -13.16 1.83 24.51
C GLU A 231 -12.80 3.03 23.63
N ARG A 232 -13.65 4.03 23.65
CA ARG A 232 -13.40 5.29 22.94
C ARG A 232 -12.29 6.03 23.64
N GLY A 233 -11.39 6.63 22.86
CA GLY A 233 -10.35 7.50 23.39
C GLY A 233 -8.94 6.98 23.17
N MET A 234 -7.96 7.65 23.77
CA MET A 234 -6.53 7.39 23.56
C MET A 234 -5.98 6.24 24.43
N GLY A 235 -6.85 5.35 24.92
CA GLY A 235 -6.47 4.26 25.82
C GLY A 235 -5.36 3.36 25.29
N ALA A 236 -5.35 3.08 23.99
CA ALA A 236 -4.31 2.29 23.35
C ALA A 236 -2.91 2.91 23.47
N LEU A 237 -2.79 4.23 23.49
CA LEU A 237 -1.50 4.93 23.65
C LEU A 237 -0.91 4.83 25.05
N LYS A 238 -1.62 4.28 26.02
CA LYS A 238 -1.07 3.96 27.36
C LYS A 238 -0.05 2.82 27.32
N PHE A 239 -0.14 1.95 26.31
CA PHE A 239 0.78 0.82 26.16
C PHE A 239 2.12 1.26 25.57
N PRO A 240 3.25 1.12 26.30
CA PRO A 240 4.56 1.57 25.83
C PRO A 240 4.99 0.93 24.51
N HIS A 241 4.77 -0.39 24.36
CA HIS A 241 5.14 -1.11 23.13
C HIS A 241 4.40 -0.59 21.89
N LEU A 242 3.16 -0.10 22.01
CA LEU A 242 2.46 0.54 20.90
C LEU A 242 3.12 1.87 20.53
N ARG A 243 3.44 2.72 21.52
CA ARG A 243 4.11 4.02 21.29
C ARG A 243 5.48 3.84 20.64
N PHE A 244 6.29 2.93 21.19
CA PHE A 244 7.60 2.64 20.61
C PHE A 244 7.48 1.97 19.24
N GLY A 245 6.49 1.11 19.02
CA GLY A 245 6.19 0.53 17.70
C GLY A 245 5.83 1.59 16.67
N MET A 246 5.01 2.58 17.01
CA MET A 246 4.68 3.70 16.12
C MET A 246 5.94 4.49 15.72
N VAL A 247 6.82 4.81 16.70
CA VAL A 247 8.08 5.51 16.41
C VAL A 247 8.99 4.63 15.54
N ALA A 248 9.10 3.34 15.85
CA ALA A 248 9.91 2.41 15.07
C ALA A 248 9.45 2.30 13.61
N VAL A 249 8.13 2.20 13.38
CA VAL A 249 7.56 2.19 12.02
C VAL A 249 7.79 3.51 11.29
N PHE A 250 7.63 4.64 11.98
CA PHE A 250 7.91 5.95 11.41
C PHE A 250 9.37 6.07 10.94
N MET A 251 10.32 5.70 11.79
CA MET A 251 11.75 5.74 11.46
C MET A 251 12.12 4.74 10.35
N TYR A 252 11.56 3.52 10.42
CA TYR A 252 11.77 2.48 9.42
C TYR A 252 11.27 2.91 8.04
N VAL A 253 10.00 3.30 7.93
CA VAL A 253 9.40 3.71 6.65
C VAL A 253 10.06 4.97 6.11
N GLY A 254 10.40 5.93 6.99
CA GLY A 254 11.14 7.12 6.61
C GLY A 254 12.50 6.79 5.98
N ALA A 255 13.27 5.89 6.60
CA ALA A 255 14.54 5.42 6.06
C ALA A 255 14.37 4.61 4.77
N GLU A 256 13.39 3.69 4.73
CA GLU A 256 13.09 2.85 3.55
C GLU A 256 12.79 3.71 2.32
N VAL A 257 11.89 4.68 2.46
CA VAL A 257 11.49 5.57 1.36
C VAL A 257 12.61 6.53 0.99
N ALA A 258 13.33 7.10 1.97
CA ALA A 258 14.45 8.01 1.70
C ALA A 258 15.57 7.30 0.91
N ILE A 259 15.95 6.09 1.31
CA ILE A 259 16.95 5.30 0.58
C ILE A 259 16.44 5.01 -0.83
N GLY A 260 15.21 4.50 -0.98
CA GLY A 260 14.62 4.21 -2.28
C GLY A 260 14.60 5.42 -3.22
N SER A 261 14.27 6.59 -2.69
CA SER A 261 14.17 7.82 -3.49
C SER A 261 15.49 8.44 -3.90
N TYR A 262 16.53 8.32 -3.05
CA TYR A 262 17.80 9.01 -3.27
C TYR A 262 18.94 8.10 -3.75
N LEU A 263 18.77 6.77 -3.67
CA LEU A 263 19.85 5.82 -3.97
C LEU A 263 20.43 5.98 -5.38
N VAL A 264 19.56 6.15 -6.38
CA VAL A 264 19.99 6.34 -7.78
C VAL A 264 20.82 7.62 -7.92
N ASN A 265 20.31 8.75 -7.39
CA ASN A 265 21.01 10.03 -7.44
C ASN A 265 22.35 9.97 -6.68
N PHE A 266 22.39 9.28 -5.54
CA PHE A 266 23.59 9.09 -4.74
C PHE A 266 24.66 8.32 -5.51
N ILE A 267 24.28 7.24 -6.20
CA ILE A 267 25.21 6.41 -6.99
C ILE A 267 25.68 7.13 -8.26
N GLN A 268 24.87 8.00 -8.84
CA GLN A 268 25.22 8.83 -10.01
C GLN A 268 26.19 9.95 -9.67
N ASP A 269 26.29 10.38 -8.40
CA ASP A 269 27.20 11.45 -8.02
C ASP A 269 28.65 11.05 -8.35
N LYS A 270 29.33 11.91 -9.15
CA LYS A 270 30.72 11.68 -9.59
C LYS A 270 31.72 11.59 -8.42
N LYS A 271 31.39 12.18 -7.27
CA LYS A 271 32.22 12.11 -6.06
C LYS A 271 32.08 10.78 -5.33
N ILE A 272 31.07 9.98 -5.64
CA ILE A 272 30.77 8.71 -4.97
C ILE A 272 31.12 7.55 -5.90
N MET A 273 30.30 7.29 -6.91
CA MET A 273 30.53 6.20 -7.87
C MET A 273 30.50 6.67 -9.32
N GLY A 274 29.79 7.75 -9.65
CA GLY A 274 29.70 8.32 -10.98
C GLY A 274 29.10 7.37 -12.03
N LEU A 275 28.27 6.41 -11.60
CA LEU A 275 27.69 5.42 -12.51
C LEU A 275 26.58 6.03 -13.37
N PRO A 276 26.41 5.57 -14.61
CA PRO A 276 25.31 6.00 -15.44
C PRO A 276 23.97 5.54 -14.85
N GLU A 277 22.89 6.29 -15.15
CA GLU A 277 21.55 6.07 -14.60
C GLU A 277 21.03 4.65 -14.80
N SER A 278 21.31 4.06 -15.97
CA SER A 278 20.94 2.69 -16.29
C SER A 278 21.54 1.64 -15.34
N THR A 279 22.78 1.87 -14.91
CA THR A 279 23.46 1.00 -13.93
C THR A 279 23.03 1.32 -12.51
N ALA A 280 22.88 2.60 -12.16
CA ALA A 280 22.41 3.03 -10.84
C ALA A 280 21.01 2.49 -10.51
N SER A 281 20.11 2.44 -11.49
CA SER A 281 18.77 1.89 -11.35
C SER A 281 18.76 0.40 -11.01
N LEU A 282 19.77 -0.39 -11.41
CA LEU A 282 19.89 -1.79 -11.01
C LEU A 282 20.11 -1.96 -9.50
N TYR A 283 20.85 -1.04 -8.88
CA TYR A 283 21.05 -1.06 -7.42
C TYR A 283 19.75 -0.82 -6.67
N LEU A 284 18.85 0.00 -7.21
CA LEU A 284 17.51 0.16 -6.65
C LEU A 284 16.69 -1.13 -6.73
N ALA A 285 16.80 -1.88 -7.83
CA ALA A 285 16.17 -3.19 -7.96
C ALA A 285 16.73 -4.20 -6.93
N TYR A 286 18.03 -4.18 -6.65
CA TYR A 286 18.61 -5.01 -5.59
C TYR A 286 18.12 -4.60 -4.20
N TYR A 287 17.97 -3.31 -3.94
CA TYR A 287 17.43 -2.82 -2.68
C TYR A 287 16.00 -3.32 -2.43
N TRP A 288 15.10 -3.12 -3.37
CA TRP A 288 13.71 -3.58 -3.26
C TRP A 288 13.57 -5.12 -3.30
N GLY A 289 14.40 -5.78 -4.13
CA GLY A 289 14.48 -7.24 -4.18
C GLY A 289 14.96 -7.83 -2.86
N GLY A 290 15.96 -7.21 -2.23
CA GLY A 290 16.42 -7.59 -0.89
C GLY A 290 15.34 -7.44 0.17
N ALA A 291 14.57 -6.34 0.14
CA ALA A 291 13.44 -6.13 1.04
C ALA A 291 12.35 -7.21 0.85
N MET A 292 12.06 -7.59 -0.39
CA MET A 292 11.13 -8.68 -0.72
C MET A 292 11.61 -10.02 -0.14
N ILE A 293 12.87 -10.38 -0.37
CA ILE A 293 13.45 -11.63 0.15
C ILE A 293 13.39 -11.64 1.68
N GLY A 294 13.78 -10.53 2.34
CA GLY A 294 13.72 -10.41 3.79
C GLY A 294 12.31 -10.63 4.36
N ARG A 295 11.28 -10.07 3.71
CA ARG A 295 9.87 -10.27 4.12
C ARG A 295 9.41 -11.71 3.92
N LEU A 296 9.82 -12.38 2.84
CA LEU A 296 9.49 -13.79 2.61
C LEU A 296 10.22 -14.71 3.60
N CYS A 297 11.50 -14.46 3.89
CA CYS A 297 12.23 -15.16 4.95
C CYS A 297 11.59 -14.94 6.33
N GLY A 298 11.15 -13.72 6.62
CA GLY A 298 10.42 -13.39 7.84
C GLY A 298 9.09 -14.14 7.94
N ALA A 299 8.39 -14.34 6.83
CA ALA A 299 7.16 -15.13 6.81
C ALA A 299 7.41 -16.60 7.22
N ILE A 300 8.54 -17.17 6.81
CA ILE A 300 8.91 -18.56 7.16
C ILE A 300 9.38 -18.65 8.62
N SER A 301 10.23 -17.71 9.07
CA SER A 301 10.83 -17.77 10.41
C SER A 301 9.87 -17.43 11.55
N LEU A 302 8.75 -16.75 11.25
CA LEU A 302 7.71 -16.34 12.21
C LEU A 302 6.45 -17.22 12.13
N GLY A 303 6.50 -18.31 11.34
CA GLY A 303 5.40 -19.25 11.09
C GLY A 303 5.30 -20.44 12.04
#